data_8580769e0ef1a645b418defbf4377e2f
#
_entry.id   8580769e0ef1a645b418defbf4377e2f
#
_cell.length_a   1.000
_cell.length_b   1.000
_cell.length_c   1.000
_cell.angle_alpha   90.00
_cell.angle_beta   90.00
_cell.angle_gamma   90.00
#
_symmetry.space_group_name_H-M   'P 1'
#
loop_
_entity.id
_entity.type
_entity.pdbx_description
1 polymer ?
#
loop_
_entity_poly.entity_id
_entity_poly.type
_entity_poly.pdbx_seq_one_letter_code
_entity_poly.pdbx_strand_id
1 'polypeptide(L)'
;MAAMNMDRWIALVRDRMEELGLTQEQLAERVGVSQGSVGHWVNKRRQPKIESMNRTLIEIGMPHYLVSLQLRIQGQVDGKRSIYEVDDSDDDLDLMQYIVCFRYPVLGWDELGIAEGAEPGVFEQTDYLAQGKAFWLTVENDAMSAASGRSVPQGMRMLVDPGVDAEPGRLVIARQPGKPAIFRELAEEGGQRYLKALNSNYPALLCEEGCEFLGVVVRVHGSF
;
A
#
# COMPACT_ATOMS: atom_id res chain seq x y z
N MET A 1 11.92 5.75 -6.35
CA MET A 1 10.70 6.46 -5.88
C MET A 1 10.65 7.82 -6.56
N ALA A 2 9.58 8.18 -7.24
CA ALA A 2 9.42 9.53 -7.80
C ALA A 2 8.99 10.46 -6.66
N ALA A 3 9.80 11.50 -6.40
CA ALA A 3 9.45 12.54 -5.47
C ALA A 3 8.13 13.19 -5.87
N MET A 4 7.21 13.35 -4.94
CA MET A 4 6.04 14.17 -5.18
C MET A 4 6.37 15.60 -4.83
N ASN A 5 6.42 16.44 -5.87
CA ASN A 5 6.34 17.87 -5.62
C ASN A 5 4.85 18.27 -5.49
N MET A 6 4.60 19.46 -4.99
CA MET A 6 3.25 20.04 -4.86
C MET A 6 2.46 19.95 -6.16
N ASP A 7 3.10 20.05 -7.31
CA ASP A 7 2.48 19.99 -8.63
C ASP A 7 1.74 18.69 -8.89
N ARG A 8 2.31 17.56 -8.45
CA ARG A 8 1.71 16.25 -8.62
C ARG A 8 0.47 16.06 -7.73
N TRP A 9 0.52 16.56 -6.48
CA TRP A 9 -0.64 16.54 -5.60
C TRP A 9 -1.78 17.39 -6.17
N ILE A 10 -1.46 18.60 -6.69
CA ILE A 10 -2.44 19.49 -7.31
C ILE A 10 -3.05 18.84 -8.54
N ALA A 11 -2.24 18.23 -9.41
CA ALA A 11 -2.73 17.51 -10.58
C ALA A 11 -3.71 16.40 -10.17
N LEU A 12 -3.30 15.55 -9.22
CA LEU A 12 -4.15 14.46 -8.71
C LEU A 12 -5.49 14.96 -8.15
N VAL A 13 -5.47 16.05 -7.37
CA VAL A 13 -6.69 16.63 -6.80
C VAL A 13 -7.59 17.20 -7.89
N ARG A 14 -7.03 17.91 -8.89
CA ARG A 14 -7.79 18.47 -10.00
C ARG A 14 -8.45 17.38 -10.84
N ASP A 15 -7.69 16.38 -11.25
CA ASP A 15 -8.17 15.27 -12.08
C ASP A 15 -9.32 14.57 -11.36
N ARG A 16 -9.17 14.33 -10.05
CA ARG A 16 -10.20 13.66 -9.27
C ARG A 16 -11.43 14.52 -9.02
N MET A 17 -11.26 15.83 -8.85
CA MET A 17 -12.40 16.77 -8.79
C MET A 17 -13.20 16.77 -10.09
N GLU A 18 -12.52 16.75 -11.24
CA GLU A 18 -13.17 16.68 -12.56
C GLU A 18 -13.93 15.36 -12.72
N GLU A 19 -13.32 14.22 -12.41
CA GLU A 19 -13.98 12.91 -12.46
C GLU A 19 -15.24 12.83 -11.58
N LEU A 20 -15.21 13.46 -10.41
CA LEU A 20 -16.33 13.46 -9.46
C LEU A 20 -17.32 14.61 -9.69
N GLY A 21 -17.07 15.51 -10.63
CA GLY A 21 -17.85 16.72 -10.86
C GLY A 21 -17.88 17.67 -9.66
N LEU A 22 -16.84 17.69 -8.82
CA LEU A 22 -16.77 18.50 -7.63
C LEU A 22 -16.27 19.92 -7.91
N THR A 23 -17.02 20.92 -7.38
CA THR A 23 -16.54 22.31 -7.36
C THR A 23 -15.55 22.55 -6.23
N GLN A 24 -14.76 23.63 -6.34
CA GLN A 24 -13.85 24.06 -5.24
C GLN A 24 -14.60 24.38 -3.94
N GLU A 25 -15.83 24.88 -4.05
CA GLU A 25 -16.70 25.16 -2.90
C GLU A 25 -17.13 23.89 -2.19
N GLN A 26 -17.61 22.90 -2.96
CA GLN A 26 -18.00 21.59 -2.40
C GLN A 26 -16.80 20.85 -1.78
N LEU A 27 -15.64 20.91 -2.40
CA LEU A 27 -14.42 20.33 -1.82
C LEU A 27 -14.03 21.04 -0.53
N ALA A 28 -14.10 22.37 -0.50
CA ALA A 28 -13.80 23.18 0.70
C ALA A 28 -14.71 22.82 1.88
N GLU A 29 -16.00 22.65 1.62
CA GLU A 29 -16.98 22.21 2.61
C GLU A 29 -16.62 20.83 3.18
N ARG A 30 -16.34 19.84 2.34
CA ARG A 30 -15.95 18.48 2.76
C ARG A 30 -14.67 18.48 3.61
N VAL A 31 -13.66 19.22 3.17
CA VAL A 31 -12.37 19.31 3.86
C VAL A 31 -12.46 20.17 5.14
N GLY A 32 -13.50 21.00 5.29
CA GLY A 32 -13.67 21.90 6.42
C GLY A 32 -12.75 23.14 6.37
N VAL A 33 -12.55 23.68 5.16
CA VAL A 33 -11.74 24.89 4.91
C VAL A 33 -12.52 25.90 4.09
N SER A 34 -12.01 27.14 3.93
CA SER A 34 -12.65 28.12 3.05
C SER A 34 -12.42 27.78 1.57
N GLN A 35 -13.38 28.15 0.70
CA GLN A 35 -13.23 28.04 -0.76
C GLN A 35 -11.96 28.74 -1.25
N GLY A 36 -11.64 29.92 -0.71
CA GLY A 36 -10.42 30.64 -1.04
C GLY A 36 -9.14 29.84 -0.74
N SER A 37 -9.15 29.02 0.32
CA SER A 37 -8.01 28.14 0.62
C SER A 37 -7.80 27.09 -0.48
N VAL A 38 -8.87 26.41 -0.90
CA VAL A 38 -8.82 25.42 -2.00
C VAL A 38 -8.36 26.13 -3.30
N GLY A 39 -8.94 27.29 -3.61
CA GLY A 39 -8.55 28.09 -4.77
C GLY A 39 -7.06 28.48 -4.75
N HIS A 40 -6.51 28.82 -3.60
CA HIS A 40 -5.09 29.14 -3.46
C HIS A 40 -4.21 27.89 -3.68
N TRP A 41 -4.62 26.72 -3.18
CA TRP A 41 -3.87 25.47 -3.36
C TRP A 41 -3.83 25.03 -4.82
N VAL A 42 -4.98 24.93 -5.48
CA VAL A 42 -5.06 24.47 -6.88
C VAL A 42 -4.42 25.46 -7.87
N ASN A 43 -4.32 26.74 -7.50
CA ASN A 43 -3.63 27.78 -8.30
C ASN A 43 -2.19 28.03 -7.84
N LYS A 44 -1.61 27.17 -6.99
CA LYS A 44 -0.20 27.24 -6.53
C LYS A 44 0.16 28.53 -5.80
N ARG A 45 -0.83 29.27 -5.27
CA ARG A 45 -0.61 30.53 -4.55
C ARG A 45 -0.20 30.33 -3.09
N ARG A 46 -0.58 29.19 -2.51
CA ARG A 46 -0.27 28.80 -1.15
C ARG A 46 -0.21 27.29 -1.03
N GLN A 47 0.77 26.79 -0.29
CA GLN A 47 0.91 25.37 0.04
C GLN A 47 -0.04 24.98 1.18
N PRO A 48 -0.84 23.91 1.05
CA PRO A 48 -1.64 23.37 2.15
C PRO A 48 -0.75 22.69 3.19
N LYS A 49 -1.21 22.63 4.43
CA LYS A 49 -0.60 21.77 5.45
C LYS A 49 -0.79 20.30 5.09
N ILE A 50 0.10 19.41 5.56
CA ILE A 50 0.05 17.96 5.31
C ILE A 50 -1.30 17.37 5.73
N GLU A 51 -1.83 17.79 6.88
CA GLU A 51 -3.12 17.33 7.37
C GLU A 51 -4.26 17.69 6.40
N SER A 52 -4.22 18.90 5.84
CA SER A 52 -5.18 19.34 4.83
C SER A 52 -5.03 18.57 3.52
N MET A 53 -3.77 18.27 3.11
CA MET A 53 -3.50 17.46 1.92
C MET A 53 -4.08 16.06 2.07
N ASN A 54 -3.82 15.41 3.19
CA ASN A 54 -4.30 14.05 3.47
C ASN A 54 -5.82 13.99 3.63
N ARG A 55 -6.42 14.98 4.33
CA ARG A 55 -7.86 15.08 4.45
C ARG A 55 -8.53 15.27 3.08
N THR A 56 -7.95 16.13 2.23
CA THR A 56 -8.43 16.30 0.85
C THR A 56 -8.47 14.97 0.09
N LEU A 57 -7.39 14.15 0.18
CA LEU A 57 -7.33 12.84 -0.48
C LEU A 57 -8.44 11.89 0.02
N ILE A 58 -8.73 11.88 1.32
CA ILE A 58 -9.82 11.08 1.89
C ILE A 58 -11.16 11.54 1.31
N GLU A 59 -11.44 12.85 1.33
CA GLU A 59 -12.73 13.44 0.92
C GLU A 59 -13.02 13.30 -0.58
N ILE A 60 -11.98 13.14 -1.41
CA ILE A 60 -12.13 12.83 -2.83
C ILE A 60 -12.10 11.33 -3.15
N GLY A 61 -12.24 10.48 -2.12
CA GLY A 61 -12.34 9.03 -2.28
C GLY A 61 -11.01 8.32 -2.54
N MET A 62 -9.90 8.89 -2.09
CA MET A 62 -8.55 8.33 -2.23
C MET A 62 -7.89 8.07 -0.87
N PRO A 63 -8.54 7.34 0.07
CA PRO A 63 -8.04 7.16 1.45
C PRO A 63 -6.75 6.34 1.52
N HIS A 64 -6.41 5.61 0.46
CA HIS A 64 -5.18 4.83 0.34
C HIS A 64 -3.95 5.67 -0.02
N TYR A 65 -4.14 6.94 -0.46
CA TYR A 65 -3.04 7.87 -0.66
C TYR A 65 -2.67 8.57 0.64
N LEU A 66 -1.38 8.73 0.88
CA LEU A 66 -0.85 9.45 2.03
C LEU A 66 0.30 10.36 1.60
N VAL A 67 0.20 11.64 1.91
CA VAL A 67 1.32 12.59 1.80
C VAL A 67 2.08 12.55 3.11
N SER A 68 3.37 12.28 3.04
CA SER A 68 4.27 12.35 4.19
C SER A 68 5.49 13.20 3.88
N LEU A 69 6.18 13.66 4.94
CA LEU A 69 7.41 14.43 4.83
C LEU A 69 8.60 13.49 5.05
N GLN A 70 9.56 13.50 4.14
CA GLN A 70 10.83 12.81 4.33
C GLN A 70 11.98 13.80 4.31
N LEU A 71 12.91 13.63 5.25
CA LEU A 71 14.20 14.31 5.21
C LEU A 71 15.06 13.70 4.11
N ARG A 72 15.51 14.53 3.17
CA ARG A 72 16.49 14.13 2.16
C ARG A 72 17.88 14.36 2.71
N ILE A 73 18.50 13.34 3.27
CA ILE A 73 19.90 13.39 3.67
C ILE A 73 20.73 13.26 2.39
N GLN A 74 21.26 14.36 1.86
CA GLN A 74 22.32 14.35 0.85
C GLN A 74 23.65 14.30 1.58
N GLY A 75 24.31 13.14 1.56
CA GLY A 75 25.67 13.00 2.09
C GLY A 75 26.01 11.54 2.35
N GLN A 76 27.18 11.13 1.91
CA GLN A 76 27.86 9.93 2.35
C GLN A 76 28.17 10.10 3.85
N VAL A 77 27.50 9.40 4.72
CA VAL A 77 27.80 9.40 6.15
C VAL A 77 28.80 8.28 6.41
N ASP A 78 30.06 8.65 6.60
CA ASP A 78 31.08 7.80 7.20
C ASP A 78 30.58 7.36 8.60
N GLY A 79 29.99 6.18 8.67
CA GLY A 79 29.86 5.28 9.82
C GLY A 79 29.44 5.83 11.20
N LYS A 80 29.06 7.08 11.37
CA LYS A 80 28.58 7.65 12.64
C LYS A 80 27.19 8.26 12.47
N ARG A 81 26.23 7.74 13.22
CA ARG A 81 24.90 8.35 13.41
C ARG A 81 25.11 9.77 13.99
N SER A 82 24.90 10.77 13.16
CA SER A 82 24.72 12.13 13.63
C SER A 82 23.22 12.40 13.71
N ILE A 83 22.72 12.68 14.91
CA ILE A 83 21.38 13.22 15.12
C ILE A 83 21.54 14.72 14.84
N TYR A 84 21.00 15.20 13.73
CA TYR A 84 20.93 16.61 13.46
C TYR A 84 19.72 17.19 14.21
N GLU A 85 19.96 18.14 15.09
CA GLU A 85 18.91 19.06 15.53
C GLU A 85 18.57 19.94 14.34
N VAL A 86 17.30 19.88 13.90
CA VAL A 86 16.78 20.77 12.85
C VAL A 86 16.60 22.14 13.49
N ASP A 87 17.41 23.10 13.08
CA ASP A 87 17.22 24.51 13.44
C ASP A 87 16.13 25.09 12.53
N ASP A 88 15.23 25.92 13.10
CA ASP A 88 14.07 26.51 12.40
C ASP A 88 14.46 27.57 11.32
N SER A 89 15.62 27.47 10.71
CA SER A 89 16.06 28.36 9.64
C SER A 89 15.44 27.96 8.29
N ASP A 90 15.03 28.96 7.50
CA ASP A 90 14.39 28.78 6.17
C ASP A 90 15.25 27.96 5.16
N ASP A 91 16.55 27.79 5.41
CA ASP A 91 17.47 27.01 4.57
C ASP A 91 17.26 25.48 4.70
N ASP A 92 16.66 24.99 5.80
CA ASP A 92 16.39 23.56 6.01
C ASP A 92 15.17 23.02 5.25
N LEU A 93 14.34 23.90 4.68
CA LEU A 93 13.18 23.51 3.87
C LEU A 93 13.57 22.79 2.56
N ASP A 94 14.76 23.03 2.04
CA ASP A 94 15.29 22.33 0.86
C ASP A 94 15.67 20.86 1.16
N LEU A 95 15.82 20.48 2.44
CA LEU A 95 16.10 19.13 2.87
C LEU A 95 14.83 18.29 3.06
N MET A 96 13.68 18.94 3.10
CA MET A 96 12.39 18.29 3.30
C MET A 96 11.69 18.05 1.97
N GLN A 97 11.36 16.80 1.67
CA GLN A 97 10.65 16.43 0.47
C GLN A 97 9.31 15.76 0.82
N TYR A 98 8.21 16.29 0.23
CA TYR A 98 6.94 15.59 0.28
C TYR A 98 7.00 14.36 -0.60
N ILE A 99 6.62 13.23 -0.03
CA ILE A 99 6.40 11.99 -0.77
C ILE A 99 4.95 11.57 -0.68
N VAL A 100 4.44 10.99 -1.75
CA VAL A 100 3.22 10.19 -1.68
C VAL A 100 3.62 8.75 -1.46
N CYS A 101 3.11 8.21 -0.40
CA CYS A 101 3.06 6.78 -0.17
C CYS A 101 1.59 6.32 -0.15
N PHE A 102 1.41 5.03 -0.15
CA PHE A 102 0.10 4.42 -0.08
C PHE A 102 -0.03 3.74 1.28
N ARG A 103 -1.26 3.59 1.75
CA ARG A 103 -1.55 2.85 2.97
C ARG A 103 -2.69 1.88 2.71
N TYR A 104 -2.52 0.68 3.18
CA TYR A 104 -3.53 -0.36 3.05
C TYR A 104 -3.84 -0.96 4.41
N PRO A 105 -5.08 -1.43 4.61
CA PRO A 105 -5.50 -2.02 5.87
C PRO A 105 -4.70 -3.29 6.17
N VAL A 106 -4.45 -3.53 7.44
CA VAL A 106 -3.95 -4.81 7.94
C VAL A 106 -5.15 -5.65 8.34
N LEU A 107 -5.31 -6.81 7.69
CA LEU A 107 -6.41 -7.72 7.94
C LEU A 107 -5.94 -8.98 8.68
N GLY A 108 -6.85 -9.60 9.43
CA GLY A 108 -6.74 -10.97 9.89
C GLY A 108 -7.10 -11.96 8.78
N TRP A 109 -6.63 -13.19 8.89
CA TRP A 109 -6.98 -14.27 7.96
C TRP A 109 -8.46 -14.66 7.98
N ASP A 110 -9.11 -14.45 9.11
CA ASP A 110 -10.54 -14.65 9.33
C ASP A 110 -11.40 -13.53 8.71
N GLU A 111 -10.81 -12.36 8.43
CA GLU A 111 -11.48 -11.24 7.79
C GLU A 111 -11.49 -11.36 6.24
N LEU A 112 -10.74 -12.31 5.67
CA LEU A 112 -10.65 -12.50 4.23
C LEU A 112 -11.98 -12.94 3.61
N GLY A 113 -12.52 -12.11 2.71
CA GLY A 113 -13.79 -12.39 2.01
C GLY A 113 -15.04 -12.06 2.83
N ILE A 114 -14.90 -11.41 3.98
CA ILE A 114 -16.03 -10.78 4.68
C ILE A 114 -16.35 -9.49 3.93
N ALA A 115 -17.62 -9.35 3.53
CA ALA A 115 -18.10 -8.19 2.79
C ALA A 115 -17.83 -6.88 3.54
N GLU A 116 -17.57 -5.81 2.78
CA GLU A 116 -17.30 -4.44 3.20
C GLU A 116 -18.12 -4.00 4.44
N GLY A 117 -17.45 -3.59 5.50
CA GLY A 117 -18.14 -3.01 6.67
C GLY A 117 -17.32 -2.90 7.96
N ALA A 118 -16.23 -3.63 8.11
CA ALA A 118 -15.34 -3.41 9.24
C ALA A 118 -14.36 -2.29 8.89
N GLU A 119 -14.36 -1.19 9.66
CA GLU A 119 -13.30 -0.19 9.54
C GLU A 119 -11.99 -0.85 10.00
N PRO A 120 -10.99 -0.95 9.11
CA PRO A 120 -9.71 -1.55 9.48
C PRO A 120 -9.06 -0.71 10.58
N GLY A 121 -8.76 -1.34 11.72
CA GLY A 121 -8.17 -0.64 12.87
C GLY A 121 -6.74 -0.16 12.65
N VAL A 122 -5.98 -0.83 11.78
CA VAL A 122 -4.56 -0.56 11.53
C VAL A 122 -4.30 -0.47 10.04
N PHE A 123 -3.54 0.56 9.64
CA PHE A 123 -3.06 0.73 8.27
C PHE A 123 -1.53 0.69 8.26
N GLU A 124 -0.96 0.10 7.22
CA GLU A 124 0.48 0.07 7.01
C GLU A 124 0.85 0.72 5.67
N GLN A 125 1.97 1.45 5.67
CA GLN A 125 2.42 2.25 4.54
C GLN A 125 3.30 1.43 3.59
N THR A 126 3.26 1.81 2.30
CA THR A 126 4.09 1.22 1.24
C THR A 126 4.32 2.24 0.11
N ASP A 127 5.31 1.98 -0.73
CA ASP A 127 5.54 2.69 -1.99
C ASP A 127 4.78 2.08 -3.18
N TYR A 128 4.03 1.00 -2.94
CA TYR A 128 3.30 0.28 -3.98
C TYR A 128 1.90 0.86 -4.18
N LEU A 129 1.59 1.29 -5.41
CA LEU A 129 0.24 1.63 -5.83
C LEU A 129 -0.48 0.37 -6.29
N ALA A 130 -1.50 -0.05 -5.57
CA ALA A 130 -2.28 -1.23 -5.89
C ALA A 130 -3.21 -1.02 -7.08
N GLN A 131 -3.48 -2.10 -7.80
CA GLN A 131 -4.45 -2.16 -8.90
C GLN A 131 -5.87 -2.49 -8.40
N GLY A 132 -5.96 -3.13 -7.22
CA GLY A 132 -7.21 -3.48 -6.56
C GLY A 132 -7.27 -2.98 -5.11
N LYS A 133 -8.24 -3.49 -4.35
CA LYS A 133 -8.38 -3.22 -2.91
C LYS A 133 -7.34 -4.01 -2.11
N ALA A 134 -6.08 -3.57 -2.17
CA ALA A 134 -4.97 -4.25 -1.51
C ALA A 134 -5.08 -4.21 0.02
N PHE A 135 -4.49 -5.19 0.66
CA PHE A 135 -4.45 -5.35 2.11
C PHE A 135 -3.16 -6.04 2.56
N TRP A 136 -2.79 -5.82 3.82
CA TRP A 136 -1.68 -6.48 4.46
C TRP A 136 -2.14 -7.70 5.25
N LEU A 137 -1.35 -8.79 5.19
CA LEU A 137 -1.51 -9.99 6.03
C LEU A 137 -0.19 -10.31 6.74
N THR A 138 -0.29 -10.98 7.87
CA THR A 138 0.87 -11.59 8.53
C THR A 138 1.00 -13.04 8.11
N VAL A 139 2.20 -13.50 7.80
CA VAL A 139 2.49 -14.92 7.52
C VAL A 139 2.36 -15.72 8.81
N GLU A 140 1.42 -16.65 8.89
CA GLU A 140 1.09 -17.38 10.12
C GLU A 140 1.87 -18.66 10.35
N ASN A 141 2.45 -19.25 9.29
CA ASN A 141 3.16 -20.51 9.39
C ASN A 141 4.41 -20.55 8.52
N ASP A 142 5.18 -21.62 8.62
CA ASP A 142 6.45 -21.80 7.93
C ASP A 142 6.34 -22.45 6.54
N ALA A 143 5.13 -22.65 6.02
CA ALA A 143 4.93 -23.30 4.72
C ALA A 143 5.64 -22.60 3.55
N MET A 144 5.89 -21.31 3.68
CA MET A 144 6.60 -20.50 2.70
C MET A 144 8.04 -20.16 3.13
N SER A 145 8.56 -20.85 4.15
CA SER A 145 9.95 -20.75 4.61
C SER A 145 10.81 -21.80 3.92
N ALA A 146 11.72 -21.39 3.06
CA ALA A 146 12.64 -22.29 2.35
C ALA A 146 14.06 -22.16 2.89
N ALA A 147 14.82 -23.27 2.86
CA ALA A 147 16.22 -23.29 3.26
C ALA A 147 17.15 -22.60 2.23
N SER A 148 16.69 -22.45 0.99
CA SER A 148 17.43 -21.80 -0.09
C SER A 148 16.48 -21.15 -1.10
N GLY A 149 16.93 -20.11 -1.79
CA GLY A 149 16.15 -19.39 -2.78
C GLY A 149 15.15 -18.44 -2.17
N ARG A 150 13.97 -18.30 -2.80
CA ARG A 150 12.90 -17.44 -2.32
C ARG A 150 12.27 -18.04 -1.05
N SER A 151 12.18 -17.24 0.01
CA SER A 151 11.65 -17.65 1.30
C SER A 151 10.86 -16.51 1.91
N VAL A 152 9.72 -16.82 2.52
CA VAL A 152 8.87 -15.88 3.25
C VAL A 152 8.56 -16.48 4.62
N PRO A 153 9.40 -16.20 5.64
CA PRO A 153 9.25 -16.75 6.97
C PRO A 153 7.96 -16.32 7.68
N GLN A 154 7.55 -17.12 8.65
CA GLN A 154 6.48 -16.78 9.58
C GLN A 154 6.76 -15.45 10.29
N GLY A 155 5.72 -14.66 10.53
CA GLY A 155 5.79 -13.34 11.16
C GLY A 155 6.05 -12.18 10.19
N MET A 156 6.48 -12.46 8.95
CA MET A 156 6.61 -11.41 7.94
C MET A 156 5.26 -10.83 7.55
N ARG A 157 5.28 -9.56 7.17
CA ARG A 157 4.12 -8.85 6.63
C ARG A 157 4.14 -8.95 5.11
N MET A 158 3.02 -9.26 4.48
CA MET A 158 2.86 -9.35 3.03
C MET A 158 1.72 -8.48 2.56
N LEU A 159 1.96 -7.70 1.49
CA LEU A 159 0.94 -6.92 0.80
C LEU A 159 0.35 -7.76 -0.32
N VAL A 160 -0.96 -7.90 -0.29
CA VAL A 160 -1.77 -8.67 -1.23
C VAL A 160 -2.57 -7.72 -2.09
N ASP A 161 -2.47 -7.84 -3.42
CA ASP A 161 -3.23 -7.04 -4.37
C ASP A 161 -4.19 -7.93 -5.18
N PRO A 162 -5.51 -7.81 -4.95
CA PRO A 162 -6.53 -8.54 -5.70
C PRO A 162 -6.67 -8.10 -7.17
N GLY A 163 -6.14 -6.92 -7.54
CA GLY A 163 -6.20 -6.41 -8.91
C GLY A 163 -5.12 -6.98 -9.82
N VAL A 164 -4.18 -7.75 -9.27
CA VAL A 164 -3.12 -8.40 -10.05
C VAL A 164 -3.51 -9.82 -10.39
N ASP A 165 -3.35 -10.21 -11.66
CA ASP A 165 -3.67 -11.55 -12.12
C ASP A 165 -2.77 -12.62 -11.49
N ALA A 166 -3.39 -13.71 -11.05
CA ALA A 166 -2.71 -14.87 -10.51
C ALA A 166 -2.13 -15.72 -11.65
N GLU A 167 -0.82 -15.60 -11.86
CA GLU A 167 -0.06 -16.33 -12.87
C GLU A 167 0.89 -17.36 -12.24
N PRO A 168 1.24 -18.45 -12.94
CA PRO A 168 2.25 -19.40 -12.49
C PRO A 168 3.58 -18.70 -12.12
N GLY A 169 4.16 -19.13 -10.99
CA GLY A 169 5.37 -18.51 -10.40
C GLY A 169 5.09 -17.35 -9.44
N ARG A 170 3.85 -16.84 -9.37
CA ARG A 170 3.45 -15.81 -8.40
C ARG A 170 3.14 -16.40 -7.04
N LEU A 171 3.39 -15.60 -6.00
CA LEU A 171 2.92 -15.89 -4.65
C LEU A 171 1.49 -15.40 -4.51
N VAL A 172 0.58 -16.27 -4.08
CA VAL A 172 -0.86 -16.00 -4.06
C VAL A 172 -1.47 -16.32 -2.71
N ILE A 173 -2.53 -15.62 -2.37
CA ILE A 173 -3.49 -16.03 -1.36
C ILE A 173 -4.63 -16.71 -2.09
N ALA A 174 -4.85 -18.00 -1.80
CA ALA A 174 -5.86 -18.80 -2.46
C ALA A 174 -6.75 -19.51 -1.45
N ARG A 175 -7.99 -19.73 -1.84
CA ARG A 175 -8.99 -20.47 -1.07
C ARG A 175 -9.59 -21.55 -1.93
N GLN A 176 -9.55 -22.81 -1.45
CA GLN A 176 -10.30 -23.92 -2.04
C GLN A 176 -11.71 -23.99 -1.44
N PRO A 177 -12.69 -24.55 -2.16
CA PRO A 177 -14.06 -24.66 -1.66
C PRO A 177 -14.13 -25.31 -0.28
N GLY A 178 -14.76 -24.61 0.67
CA GLY A 178 -14.94 -25.09 2.04
C GLY A 178 -13.68 -25.18 2.91
N LYS A 179 -12.54 -24.63 2.43
CA LYS A 179 -11.28 -24.63 3.18
C LYS A 179 -10.87 -23.19 3.53
N PRO A 180 -10.04 -23.00 4.57
CA PRO A 180 -9.47 -21.68 4.87
C PRO A 180 -8.54 -21.20 3.75
N ALA A 181 -8.35 -19.90 3.66
CA ALA A 181 -7.37 -19.31 2.76
C ALA A 181 -5.95 -19.72 3.15
N ILE A 182 -5.08 -19.88 2.16
CA ILE A 182 -3.68 -20.29 2.34
C ILE A 182 -2.75 -19.43 1.49
N PHE A 183 -1.51 -19.29 1.95
CA PHE A 183 -0.44 -18.62 1.24
C PHE A 183 0.45 -19.63 0.52
N ARG A 184 0.56 -19.57 -0.81
CA ARG A 184 1.30 -20.51 -1.66
C ARG A 184 1.91 -19.83 -2.89
N GLU A 185 2.78 -20.56 -3.58
CA GLU A 185 3.19 -20.26 -4.96
C GLU A 185 2.22 -20.97 -5.92
N LEU A 186 1.71 -20.23 -6.89
CA LEU A 186 0.94 -20.82 -7.97
C LEU A 186 1.90 -21.48 -8.97
N ALA A 187 1.76 -22.76 -9.22
CA ALA A 187 2.50 -23.52 -10.22
C ALA A 187 1.54 -24.09 -11.26
N GLU A 188 2.04 -24.36 -12.44
CA GLU A 188 1.29 -25.04 -13.50
C GLU A 188 2.16 -26.12 -14.14
N GLU A 189 1.63 -27.32 -14.26
CA GLU A 189 2.29 -28.46 -14.90
C GLU A 189 1.23 -29.33 -15.60
N GLY A 190 1.48 -29.65 -16.86
CA GLY A 190 0.57 -30.48 -17.66
C GLY A 190 -0.84 -29.89 -17.82
N GLY A 191 -0.99 -28.57 -17.80
CA GLY A 191 -2.27 -27.86 -17.86
C GLY A 191 -3.07 -27.88 -16.56
N GLN A 192 -2.48 -28.36 -15.48
CA GLN A 192 -3.07 -28.36 -14.15
C GLN A 192 -2.36 -27.33 -13.26
N ARG A 193 -3.14 -26.60 -12.45
CA ARG A 193 -2.63 -25.62 -11.50
C ARG A 193 -2.47 -26.22 -10.10
N TYR A 194 -1.40 -25.86 -9.44
CA TYR A 194 -1.03 -26.35 -8.12
C TYR A 194 -0.71 -25.18 -7.19
N LEU A 195 -1.06 -25.31 -5.93
CA LEU A 195 -0.67 -24.43 -4.83
C LEU A 195 0.53 -25.05 -4.11
N LYS A 196 1.72 -24.62 -4.45
CA LYS A 196 2.99 -25.18 -3.98
C LYS A 196 3.52 -24.38 -2.78
N ALA A 197 3.91 -25.08 -1.73
CA ALA A 197 4.68 -24.51 -0.63
C ALA A 197 6.15 -24.33 -1.05
N LEU A 198 6.83 -23.30 -0.52
CA LEU A 198 8.28 -23.16 -0.67
C LEU A 198 9.05 -24.07 0.30
N ASN A 199 8.42 -24.42 1.41
CA ASN A 199 8.92 -25.43 2.34
C ASN A 199 8.58 -26.84 1.84
N SER A 200 9.60 -27.64 1.56
CA SER A 200 9.45 -29.01 1.02
C SER A 200 8.74 -29.99 1.96
N ASN A 201 8.57 -29.63 3.24
CA ASN A 201 7.82 -30.44 4.18
C ASN A 201 6.30 -30.38 3.96
N TYR A 202 5.83 -29.44 3.16
CA TYR A 202 4.41 -29.28 2.82
C TYR A 202 4.13 -29.80 1.41
N PRO A 203 3.08 -30.61 1.22
CA PRO A 203 2.72 -31.12 -0.09
C PRO A 203 2.21 -29.98 -1.00
N ALA A 204 2.41 -30.13 -2.30
CA ALA A 204 1.69 -29.34 -3.29
C ALA A 204 0.22 -29.79 -3.32
N LEU A 205 -0.68 -28.82 -3.44
CA LEU A 205 -2.12 -29.04 -3.48
C LEU A 205 -2.63 -28.74 -4.90
N LEU A 206 -3.38 -29.66 -5.49
CA LEU A 206 -4.05 -29.39 -6.76
C LEU A 206 -5.10 -28.28 -6.56
N CYS A 207 -5.16 -27.32 -7.48
CA CYS A 207 -6.26 -26.35 -7.50
C CYS A 207 -7.54 -27.09 -7.93
N GLU A 208 -8.45 -27.29 -6.99
CA GLU A 208 -9.76 -27.89 -7.25
C GLU A 208 -10.64 -26.91 -8.07
N GLU A 209 -11.67 -27.44 -8.72
CA GLU A 209 -12.69 -26.59 -9.36
C GLU A 209 -13.33 -25.66 -8.32
N GLY A 210 -13.42 -24.37 -8.63
CA GLY A 210 -13.88 -23.35 -7.68
C GLY A 210 -12.79 -22.81 -6.74
N CYS A 211 -11.50 -23.12 -6.98
CA CYS A 211 -10.39 -22.47 -6.28
C CYS A 211 -10.39 -20.96 -6.58
N GLU A 212 -10.47 -20.16 -5.53
CA GLU A 212 -10.51 -18.70 -5.59
C GLU A 212 -9.13 -18.11 -5.29
N PHE A 213 -8.66 -17.18 -6.12
CA PHE A 213 -7.45 -16.38 -5.84
C PHE A 213 -7.87 -15.04 -5.23
N LEU A 214 -7.60 -14.86 -3.94
CA LEU A 214 -7.94 -13.65 -3.19
C LEU A 214 -6.99 -12.48 -3.48
N GLY A 215 -5.83 -12.75 -4.09
CA GLY A 215 -4.89 -11.78 -4.58
C GLY A 215 -3.47 -12.31 -4.68
N VAL A 216 -2.61 -11.50 -5.28
CA VAL A 216 -1.18 -11.77 -5.50
C VAL A 216 -0.35 -11.01 -4.47
N VAL A 217 0.63 -11.67 -3.87
CA VAL A 217 1.59 -11.03 -2.96
C VAL A 217 2.58 -10.21 -3.77
N VAL A 218 2.56 -8.89 -3.58
CA VAL A 218 3.36 -7.91 -4.35
C VAL A 218 4.51 -7.31 -3.56
N ARG A 219 4.44 -7.33 -2.24
CA ARG A 219 5.52 -6.89 -1.32
C ARG A 219 5.56 -7.82 -0.11
N VAL A 220 6.75 -8.00 0.42
CA VAL A 220 6.99 -8.70 1.69
C VAL A 220 8.03 -7.91 2.46
N HIS A 221 7.81 -7.72 3.76
CA HIS A 221 8.82 -7.16 4.66
C HIS A 221 8.67 -7.71 6.08
N GLY A 222 9.71 -7.58 6.88
CA GLY A 222 9.70 -8.00 8.28
C GLY A 222 10.80 -7.32 9.06
N SER A 223 10.61 -7.20 10.36
CA SER A 223 11.64 -6.79 11.33
C SER A 223 12.24 -8.05 11.94
N PHE A 224 13.57 -8.08 12.08
CA PHE A 224 14.32 -9.11 12.77
C PHE A 224 14.72 -8.61 14.15
#